data_54f62e96784cb2ba8898534786d3b7d2
#
_entry.id   54f62e96784cb2ba8898534786d3b7d2
#
_cell.length_a   1.000
_cell.length_b   1.000
_cell.length_c   1.000
_cell.angle_alpha   90.00
_cell.angle_beta   90.00
_cell.angle_gamma   90.00
#
_symmetry.space_group_name_H-M   'P 1'
#
loop_
_entity.id
_entity.type
_entity.pdbx_description
1 polymer ?
#
loop_
_entity_poly.entity_id
_entity_poly.type
_entity_poly.pdbx_seq_one_letter_code
_entity_poly.pdbx_strand_id
1 'polypeptide(L)'
;MVGNLPIKKWRSGAIEGAIWSNKRKIFRNDGEEEVEFKTFTIRRSWKDKKEDIWRDEKINLRRQDIPKLQAILSKIYEELFLSDDGRGDDDE
;
A
#
# COMPACT_ATOMS: atom_id res chain seq x y z
N MET A 1 24.14 1.83 5.53
CA MET A 1 23.20 2.01 6.36
C MET A 1 22.13 1.04 6.20
N VAL A 2 21.61 0.75 7.17
CA VAL A 2 20.64 -0.21 7.13
C VAL A 2 19.42 0.33 6.57
N GLY A 3 18.89 -0.21 5.59
CA GLY A 3 17.63 0.23 5.11
C GLY A 3 16.55 -0.12 6.08
N ASN A 4 15.43 0.48 5.92
CA ASN A 4 14.30 0.12 6.71
C ASN A 4 13.75 -1.20 6.23
N LEU A 5 13.39 -2.04 7.16
CA LEU A 5 12.72 -3.26 6.83
C LEU A 5 11.27 -3.11 7.27
N PRO A 6 10.34 -3.70 6.55
CA PRO A 6 8.95 -3.60 6.96
C PRO A 6 8.74 -4.40 8.24
N ILE A 7 7.85 -3.91 9.08
CA ILE A 7 7.48 -4.64 10.28
C ILE A 7 6.63 -5.84 9.90
N LYS A 8 5.77 -5.67 8.93
CA LYS A 8 4.93 -6.74 8.44
C LYS A 8 4.67 -6.55 6.97
N LYS A 9 4.48 -7.65 6.27
CA LYS A 9 4.15 -7.64 4.85
C LYS A 9 3.10 -8.68 4.56
N TRP A 10 2.28 -8.39 3.59
CA TRP A 10 1.31 -9.35 3.08
C TRP A 10 1.33 -9.26 1.56
N ARG A 11 1.09 -10.36 0.93
CA ARG A 11 1.11 -10.40 -0.53
C ARG A 11 -0.06 -11.22 -1.05
N SER A 12 -0.67 -10.74 -2.10
CA SER A 12 -1.69 -11.48 -2.81
C SER A 12 -1.42 -11.29 -4.28
N GLY A 13 -0.88 -12.32 -4.93
CA GLY A 13 -0.51 -12.22 -6.32
C GLY A 13 0.53 -11.14 -6.53
N ALA A 14 0.23 -10.22 -7.38
CA ALA A 14 1.14 -9.13 -7.72
C ALA A 14 1.05 -7.94 -6.77
N ILE A 15 0.17 -8.02 -5.79
CA ILE A 15 -0.06 -6.91 -4.89
C ILE A 15 0.57 -7.22 -3.55
N GLU A 16 1.30 -6.25 -3.01
CA GLU A 16 1.96 -6.43 -1.74
C GLU A 16 1.70 -5.22 -0.86
N GLY A 17 1.35 -5.47 0.39
CA GLY A 17 1.17 -4.40 1.36
C GLY A 17 2.21 -4.54 2.46
N ALA A 18 2.64 -3.43 3.00
CA ALA A 18 3.66 -3.45 4.03
C ALA A 18 3.46 -2.33 5.02
N ILE A 19 3.86 -2.60 6.25
CA ILE A 19 3.86 -1.60 7.30
C ILE A 19 5.33 -1.34 7.64
N TRP A 20 5.68 -0.06 7.67
CA TRP A 20 7.04 0.36 7.94
C TRP A 20 7.08 1.18 9.21
N SER A 21 8.15 1.06 9.96
CA SER A 21 8.36 1.88 11.14
C SER A 21 9.44 2.88 10.85
N ASN A 22 9.16 4.13 11.16
CA ASN A 22 10.11 5.21 10.97
C ASN A 22 10.32 5.90 12.29
N LYS A 23 11.54 6.32 12.54
CA LYS A 23 11.86 7.03 13.75
C LYS A 23 12.40 8.40 13.40
N ARG A 24 12.05 9.36 14.20
CA ARG A 24 12.50 10.72 13.96
C ARG A 24 12.80 11.38 15.29
N LYS A 25 13.84 12.16 15.33
CA LYS A 25 14.16 12.91 16.53
C LYS A 25 13.53 14.28 16.41
N ILE A 26 12.88 14.70 17.47
CA ILE A 26 12.33 16.04 17.53
C ILE A 26 12.85 16.71 18.77
N PHE A 27 12.86 18.03 18.72
CA PHE A 27 13.36 18.80 19.84
C PHE A 27 12.19 19.44 20.54
N ARG A 28 12.18 19.30 21.85
CA ARG A 28 11.19 19.93 22.67
C ARG A 28 11.88 20.74 23.71
N ASN A 29 11.11 21.42 24.55
CA ASN A 29 11.69 22.26 25.57
C ASN A 29 12.69 21.53 26.41
N ASP A 30 12.46 20.27 26.68
CA ASP A 30 13.33 19.52 27.54
C ASP A 30 14.46 18.85 26.84
N GLY A 31 14.60 19.06 25.56
CA GLY A 31 15.64 18.42 24.83
C GLY A 31 15.13 17.55 23.71
N GLU A 32 15.89 16.53 23.39
CA GLU A 32 15.62 15.72 22.25
C GLU A 32 14.73 14.56 22.60
N GLU A 33 13.81 14.25 21.73
CA GLU A 33 12.91 13.13 21.94
C GLU A 33 12.78 12.35 20.65
N GLU A 34 12.80 11.04 20.75
CA GLU A 34 12.65 10.20 19.57
C GLU A 34 11.22 9.72 19.49
N VAL A 35 10.60 9.88 18.33
CA VAL A 35 9.24 9.42 18.13
C VAL A 35 9.22 8.44 16.99
N GLU A 36 8.30 7.52 17.05
CA GLU A 36 8.13 6.52 16.01
C GLU A 36 6.81 6.75 15.33
N PHE A 37 6.79 6.65 14.02
CA PHE A 37 5.54 6.70 13.30
C PHE A 37 5.59 5.66 12.21
N LYS A 38 4.43 5.21 11.81
CA LYS A 38 4.32 4.14 10.84
C LYS A 38 3.82 4.66 9.52
N THR A 39 4.33 4.09 8.47
CA THR A 39 3.82 4.36 7.14
C THR A 39 3.41 3.04 6.51
N PHE A 40 2.59 3.13 5.49
CA PHE A 40 2.03 1.96 4.88
C PHE A 40 2.18 2.07 3.38
N THR A 41 2.51 0.97 2.73
CA THR A 41 2.67 1.00 1.29
C THR A 41 1.89 -0.14 0.66
N ILE A 42 1.39 0.13 -0.53
CA ILE A 42 0.77 -0.88 -1.38
C ILE A 42 1.55 -0.82 -2.68
N ARG A 43 2.00 -1.96 -3.14
CA ARG A 43 2.80 -2.05 -4.35
C ARG A 43 2.21 -3.10 -5.27
N ARG A 44 2.18 -2.79 -6.55
CA ARG A 44 1.74 -3.72 -7.56
C ARG A 44 2.87 -3.88 -8.56
N SER A 45 3.23 -5.13 -8.86
CA SER A 45 4.33 -5.43 -9.76
C SER A 45 3.81 -6.18 -10.97
N TRP A 46 4.44 -5.98 -12.11
CA TRP A 46 4.05 -6.71 -13.31
C TRP A 46 5.24 -6.79 -14.25
N LYS A 47 5.16 -7.73 -15.18
CA LYS A 47 6.20 -7.89 -16.16
C LYS A 47 5.82 -7.14 -17.41
N ASP A 48 6.69 -6.25 -17.84
CA ASP A 48 6.46 -5.51 -19.07
C ASP A 48 6.97 -6.36 -20.20
N LYS A 49 6.07 -6.90 -20.99
CA LYS A 49 6.45 -7.84 -22.02
C LYS A 49 7.20 -7.20 -23.17
N LYS A 50 6.95 -5.94 -23.43
CA LYS A 50 7.64 -5.28 -24.49
C LYS A 50 9.10 -5.09 -24.16
N GLU A 51 9.39 -4.65 -22.95
CA GLU A 51 10.75 -4.37 -22.56
C GLU A 51 11.39 -5.54 -21.84
N ASP A 52 10.59 -6.55 -21.51
CA ASP A 52 11.09 -7.73 -20.81
C ASP A 52 11.72 -7.36 -19.47
N ILE A 53 11.13 -6.41 -18.78
CA ILE A 53 11.60 -6.04 -17.46
C ILE A 53 10.43 -6.01 -16.51
N TRP A 54 10.74 -6.06 -15.22
CA TRP A 54 9.73 -5.94 -14.19
C TRP A 54 9.52 -4.49 -13.84
N ARG A 55 8.26 -4.13 -13.69
CA ARG A 55 7.91 -2.77 -13.28
C ARG A 55 7.03 -2.85 -12.06
N ASP A 56 6.97 -1.76 -11.32
CA ASP A 56 6.07 -1.72 -10.20
C ASP A 56 5.60 -0.28 -9.96
N GLU A 57 4.53 -0.20 -9.22
CA GLU A 57 3.99 1.07 -8.76
C GLU A 57 3.73 0.94 -7.29
N LYS A 58 3.99 1.99 -6.56
CA LYS A 58 3.83 1.97 -5.12
C LYS A 58 3.13 3.23 -4.68
N ILE A 59 2.25 3.09 -3.72
CA ILE A 59 1.59 4.23 -3.13
C ILE A 59 1.88 4.21 -1.64
N ASN A 60 2.25 5.36 -1.11
CA ASN A 60 2.51 5.49 0.31
C ASN A 60 1.26 6.05 0.97
N LEU A 61 0.87 5.44 2.07
CA LEU A 61 -0.35 5.79 2.75
C LEU A 61 -0.07 6.12 4.19
N ARG A 62 -0.89 6.98 4.75
CA ARG A 62 -0.85 7.26 6.15
C ARG A 62 -1.95 6.49 6.83
N ARG A 63 -1.89 6.43 8.14
CA ARG A 63 -2.86 5.66 8.88
C ARG A 63 -4.29 6.03 8.55
N GLN A 64 -4.56 7.33 8.48
CA GLN A 64 -5.92 7.78 8.23
C GLN A 64 -6.37 7.53 6.80
N ASP A 65 -5.45 7.19 5.90
CA ASP A 65 -5.82 6.87 4.53
C ASP A 65 -6.34 5.46 4.38
N ILE A 66 -6.00 4.58 5.31
CA ILE A 66 -6.33 3.17 5.18
C ILE A 66 -7.84 2.93 5.11
N PRO A 67 -8.63 3.44 6.04
CA PRO A 67 -10.07 3.18 5.94
C PRO A 67 -10.70 3.83 4.72
N LYS A 68 -10.13 4.94 4.27
CA LYS A 68 -10.66 5.59 3.08
C LYS A 68 -10.40 4.74 1.83
N LEU A 69 -9.20 4.22 1.74
CA LEU A 69 -8.87 3.34 0.62
C LEU A 69 -9.71 2.08 0.67
N GLN A 70 -9.89 1.53 1.84
CA GLN A 70 -10.68 0.33 1.98
C GLN A 70 -12.12 0.55 1.55
N ALA A 71 -12.69 1.70 1.90
CA ALA A 71 -14.04 2.02 1.50
C ALA A 71 -14.17 2.12 -0.02
N ILE A 72 -13.21 2.76 -0.65
CA ILE A 72 -13.22 2.88 -2.10
C ILE A 72 -13.07 1.51 -2.76
N LEU A 73 -12.16 0.70 -2.26
CA LEU A 73 -11.97 -0.63 -2.81
C LEU A 73 -13.21 -1.49 -2.66
N SER A 74 -13.93 -1.33 -1.55
CA SER A 74 -15.16 -2.05 -1.37
C SER A 74 -16.19 -1.69 -2.42
N LYS A 75 -16.28 -0.41 -2.77
CA LYS A 75 -17.21 0.02 -3.79
C LYS A 75 -16.83 -0.52 -5.16
N ILE A 76 -15.56 -0.51 -5.46
CA ILE A 76 -15.09 -1.07 -6.72
C ILE A 76 -15.39 -2.57 -6.76
N TYR A 77 -15.17 -3.24 -5.65
CA TYR A 77 -15.42 -4.66 -5.57
C TYR A 77 -16.89 -4.97 -5.82
N GLU A 78 -17.78 -4.19 -5.19
CA GLU A 78 -19.22 -4.41 -5.38
C GLU A 78 -19.57 -4.23 -6.85
N GLU A 79 -19.04 -3.22 -7.47
CA GLU A 79 -19.38 -2.95 -8.84
C GLU A 79 -18.89 -4.05 -9.78
N LEU A 80 -17.69 -4.53 -9.54
CA LEU A 80 -17.10 -5.52 -10.42
C LEU A 80 -17.63 -6.95 -10.19
N PHE A 81 -17.91 -7.29 -8.97
CA PHE A 81 -18.19 -8.67 -8.65
C PHE A 81 -19.56 -8.95 -8.09
N LEU A 82 -20.24 -7.95 -7.58
CA LEU A 82 -21.54 -8.17 -6.96
C LEU A 82 -22.68 -7.51 -7.69
N SER A 83 -22.35 -6.78 -8.75
CA SER A 83 -23.38 -6.09 -9.50
C SER A 83 -24.26 -7.05 -10.25
N ASP A 84 -25.53 -6.74 -10.32
CA ASP A 84 -26.44 -7.59 -11.02
C ASP A 84 -26.51 -7.39 -12.47
N ASP A 85 -25.86 -6.41 -13.04
CA ASP A 85 -26.07 -6.16 -14.41
C ASP A 85 -25.34 -7.14 -15.28
N GLY A 86 -24.73 -8.08 -14.69
CA GLY A 86 -24.22 -9.21 -15.41
C GLY A 86 -23.10 -8.96 -16.29
N ARG A 87 -22.44 -7.86 -16.27
CA ARG A 87 -21.42 -7.67 -17.08
C ARG A 87 -20.32 -8.42 -16.74
N GLY A 88 -20.18 -8.80 -15.85
CA GLY A 88 -19.20 -9.58 -15.51
C GLY A 88 -18.14 -9.81 -16.39
N ASP A 89 -17.78 -9.74 -16.97
CA ASP A 89 -16.88 -10.19 -17.66
C ASP A 89 -15.89 -9.48 -17.95
N ASP A 90 -15.52 -9.08 -17.99
CA ASP A 90 -14.69 -8.54 -18.27
C ASP A 90 -13.63 -8.59 -17.94
N ASP A 91 -13.00 -8.78 -18.16
CA ASP A 91 -12.12 -8.82 -17.98
C ASP A 91 -11.24 -8.48 -17.97
N GLU A 92 -10.55 -8.26 -18.06
CA GLU A 92 -9.62 -7.93 -18.17
C GLU A 92 -9.05 -7.99 -18.16
#